data_86c99bf57e671c780a286e9f3c53c25b
#
_entry.id   86c99bf57e671c780a286e9f3c53c25b
#
_cell.length_a   1.000
_cell.length_b   1.000
_cell.length_c   1.000
_cell.angle_alpha   90.00
_cell.angle_beta   90.00
_cell.angle_gamma   90.00
#
_symmetry.space_group_name_H-M   'P 1'
#
loop_
_entity.id
_entity.type
_entity.pdbx_description
1 polymer ?
#
loop_
_entity_poly.entity_id
_entity_poly.type
_entity_poly.pdbx_seq_one_letter_code
_entity_poly.pdbx_strand_id
1 'polypeptide(L)'
;NWEITHNWQLIFIPLGILGLLACGYFIAVLTLPTTFEDITYEYAFTGITTVFLAFIFYIVTMWLFKKLRTRWDVTYRWELIAIFIVFAVTGSLSARLSGPLMELIGLTKESTSLWVFWPLRILIIFPIYQIVLVGMGWVFGQHAFFWEFEKKMLSRFGIKL
;
A
#
# COMPACT_ATOMS: atom_id res chain seq x y z
N ASN A 1 -5.28 -7.23 -20.95
CA ASN A 1 -6.31 -8.25 -20.77
C ASN A 1 -6.72 -8.30 -19.31
N TRP A 2 -8.02 -8.42 -19.07
CA TRP A 2 -8.59 -8.58 -17.73
C TRP A 2 -8.84 -10.04 -17.39
N GLU A 3 -8.68 -10.93 -18.30
CA GLU A 3 -8.99 -12.37 -18.28
C GLU A 3 -9.42 -12.88 -16.88
N ILE A 4 -10.70 -12.68 -16.59
CA ILE A 4 -11.34 -13.04 -15.33
C ILE A 4 -11.79 -14.47 -15.48
N THR A 5 -11.16 -15.37 -14.75
CA THR A 5 -11.48 -16.80 -14.75
C THR A 5 -12.43 -17.18 -13.63
N HIS A 6 -12.52 -16.36 -12.58
CA HIS A 6 -13.37 -16.59 -11.41
C HIS A 6 -14.10 -15.30 -11.01
N ASN A 7 -15.36 -15.42 -10.59
CA ASN A 7 -16.20 -14.28 -10.22
C ASN A 7 -15.61 -13.42 -9.07
N TRP A 8 -14.86 -13.99 -8.16
CA TRP A 8 -14.23 -13.24 -7.05
C TRP A 8 -13.18 -12.23 -7.52
N GLN A 9 -12.57 -12.45 -8.68
CA GLN A 9 -11.58 -11.52 -9.25
C GLN A 9 -12.20 -10.18 -9.67
N LEU A 10 -13.51 -10.16 -9.93
CA LEU A 10 -14.25 -8.93 -10.25
C LEU A 10 -14.22 -7.91 -9.12
N ILE A 11 -14.03 -8.33 -7.87
CA ILE A 11 -13.96 -7.44 -6.71
C ILE A 11 -12.78 -6.47 -6.78
N PHE A 12 -11.70 -6.81 -7.49
CA PHE A 12 -10.52 -5.95 -7.59
C PHE A 12 -10.77 -4.69 -8.42
N ILE A 13 -11.75 -4.68 -9.32
CA ILE A 13 -12.10 -3.50 -10.11
C ILE A 13 -12.67 -2.40 -9.21
N PRO A 14 -13.77 -2.62 -8.47
CA PRO A 14 -14.28 -1.63 -7.54
C PRO A 14 -13.30 -1.29 -6.42
N LEU A 15 -12.52 -2.25 -5.90
CA LEU A 15 -11.49 -1.97 -4.91
C LEU A 15 -10.40 -1.03 -5.44
N GLY A 16 -9.98 -1.19 -6.69
CA GLY A 16 -9.03 -0.28 -7.32
C GLY A 16 -9.59 1.14 -7.44
N ILE A 17 -10.85 1.28 -7.86
CA ILE A 17 -11.54 2.59 -7.97
C ILE A 17 -11.67 3.23 -6.58
N LEU A 18 -12.15 2.47 -5.59
CA LEU A 18 -12.26 2.95 -4.20
C LEU A 18 -10.92 3.37 -3.63
N GLY A 19 -9.86 2.63 -3.90
CA GLY A 19 -8.50 2.98 -3.49
C GLY A 19 -8.04 4.33 -4.07
N LEU A 20 -8.27 4.56 -5.36
CA LEU A 20 -7.94 5.82 -6.02
C LEU A 20 -8.72 7.00 -5.45
N LEU A 21 -10.04 6.82 -5.22
CA LEU A 21 -10.89 7.83 -4.61
C LEU A 21 -10.50 8.12 -3.16
N ALA A 22 -10.18 7.09 -2.38
CA ALA A 22 -9.73 7.23 -1.00
C ALA A 22 -8.40 8.00 -0.91
N CYS A 23 -7.42 7.68 -1.78
CA CYS A 23 -6.17 8.43 -1.88
C CYS A 23 -6.41 9.89 -2.28
N GLY A 24 -7.26 10.14 -3.28
CA GLY A 24 -7.64 11.48 -3.72
C GLY A 24 -8.30 12.29 -2.59
N TYR A 25 -9.25 11.69 -1.89
CA TYR A 25 -9.93 12.31 -0.76
C TYR A 25 -8.97 12.64 0.39
N PHE A 26 -8.13 11.69 0.77
CA PHE A 26 -7.20 11.88 1.87
C PHE A 26 -6.22 13.04 1.61
N ILE A 27 -5.71 13.14 0.37
CA ILE A 27 -4.84 14.26 -0.01
C ILE A 27 -5.62 15.56 -0.12
N ALA A 28 -6.85 15.55 -0.65
CA ALA A 28 -7.70 16.72 -0.70
C ALA A 28 -7.90 17.30 0.70
N VAL A 29 -8.29 16.48 1.67
CA VAL A 29 -8.50 16.91 3.06
C VAL A 29 -7.22 17.43 3.72
N LEU A 30 -6.06 16.84 3.39
CA LEU A 30 -4.78 17.30 3.96
C LEU A 30 -4.28 18.61 3.35
N THR A 31 -4.65 18.92 2.12
CA THR A 31 -4.09 20.07 1.38
C THR A 31 -5.03 21.26 1.30
N LEU A 32 -6.32 21.05 1.47
CA LEU A 32 -7.29 22.12 1.40
C LEU A 32 -7.35 22.90 2.72
N PRO A 33 -7.43 24.23 2.65
CA PRO A 33 -7.66 25.05 3.84
C PRO A 33 -9.09 24.79 4.38
N THR A 34 -9.19 24.61 5.69
CA THR A 34 -10.46 24.37 6.41
C THR A 34 -11.24 25.66 6.69
N THR A 35 -11.04 26.69 5.90
CA THR A 35 -11.53 28.06 6.18
C THR A 35 -12.58 28.55 5.19
N PHE A 36 -13.44 27.67 4.71
CA PHE A 36 -14.61 28.12 3.95
C PHE A 36 -15.70 28.59 4.92
N GLU A 37 -16.27 29.77 4.67
CA GLU A 37 -17.37 30.32 5.48
C GLU A 37 -18.65 29.48 5.34
N ASP A 38 -18.82 28.79 4.22
CA ASP A 38 -19.99 27.95 3.92
C ASP A 38 -19.55 26.49 3.73
N ILE A 39 -20.10 25.61 4.53
CA ILE A 39 -19.86 24.17 4.54
C ILE A 39 -20.19 23.51 3.19
N THR A 40 -21.15 24.07 2.44
CA THR A 40 -21.56 23.56 1.13
C THR A 40 -20.44 23.72 0.11
N TYR A 41 -19.77 24.87 0.12
CA TYR A 41 -18.61 25.10 -0.75
C TYR A 41 -17.41 24.23 -0.37
N GLU A 42 -17.21 23.98 0.93
CA GLU A 42 -16.15 23.08 1.42
C GLU A 42 -16.34 21.68 0.87
N TYR A 43 -17.54 21.08 1.00
CA TYR A 43 -17.82 19.75 0.47
C TYR A 43 -17.74 19.69 -1.06
N ALA A 44 -18.27 20.70 -1.76
CA ALA A 44 -18.20 20.74 -3.21
C ALA A 44 -16.75 20.81 -3.71
N PHE A 45 -15.95 21.69 -3.11
CA PHE A 45 -14.55 21.87 -3.50
C PHE A 45 -13.69 20.63 -3.16
N THR A 46 -13.91 20.03 -1.98
CA THR A 46 -13.26 18.77 -1.59
C THR A 46 -13.66 17.65 -2.53
N GLY A 47 -14.92 17.53 -2.90
CA GLY A 47 -15.40 16.52 -3.85
C GLY A 47 -14.77 16.66 -5.24
N ILE A 48 -14.75 17.87 -5.79
CA ILE A 48 -14.13 18.17 -7.09
C ILE A 48 -12.63 17.86 -7.06
N THR A 49 -11.92 18.29 -6.01
CA THR A 49 -10.49 18.03 -5.84
C THR A 49 -10.20 16.55 -5.68
N THR A 50 -11.04 15.82 -4.95
CA THR A 50 -10.95 14.37 -4.80
C THR A 50 -11.01 13.65 -6.15
N VAL A 51 -12.00 13.99 -6.98
CA VAL A 51 -12.16 13.38 -8.32
C VAL A 51 -10.99 13.73 -9.23
N PHE A 52 -10.53 14.98 -9.20
CA PHE A 52 -9.39 15.44 -9.98
C PHE A 52 -8.10 14.70 -9.59
N LEU A 53 -7.81 14.58 -8.30
CA LEU A 53 -6.66 13.84 -7.80
C LEU A 53 -6.78 12.33 -8.10
N ALA A 54 -7.95 11.73 -7.94
CA ALA A 54 -8.19 10.34 -8.29
C ALA A 54 -7.92 10.08 -9.78
N PHE A 55 -8.27 11.03 -10.66
CA PHE A 55 -7.97 10.95 -12.09
C PHE A 55 -6.45 11.02 -12.37
N ILE A 56 -5.73 11.90 -11.70
CA ILE A 56 -4.26 11.97 -11.79
C ILE A 56 -3.65 10.64 -11.32
N PHE A 57 -4.10 10.11 -10.17
CA PHE A 57 -3.62 8.82 -9.67
C PHE A 57 -3.95 7.67 -10.62
N TYR A 58 -5.10 7.71 -11.27
CA TYR A 58 -5.43 6.73 -12.31
C TYR A 58 -4.41 6.74 -13.46
N ILE A 59 -4.06 7.93 -13.98
CA ILE A 59 -3.06 8.07 -15.06
C ILE A 59 -1.70 7.52 -14.59
N VAL A 60 -1.26 7.93 -13.41
CA VAL A 60 0.03 7.48 -12.84
C VAL A 60 0.02 5.96 -12.62
N THR A 61 -1.07 5.41 -12.10
CA THR A 61 -1.23 3.97 -11.88
C THR A 61 -1.21 3.19 -13.20
N MET A 62 -1.88 3.68 -14.24
CA MET A 62 -1.87 3.04 -15.57
C MET A 62 -0.47 3.05 -16.18
N TRP A 63 0.26 4.16 -16.05
CA TRP A 63 1.66 4.25 -16.49
C TRP A 63 2.56 3.29 -15.70
N LEU A 64 2.39 3.24 -14.38
CA LEU A 64 3.12 2.35 -13.49
C LEU A 64 2.83 0.88 -13.80
N PHE A 65 1.57 0.51 -14.01
CA PHE A 65 1.16 -0.84 -14.39
C PHE A 65 1.82 -1.29 -15.69
N LYS A 66 1.90 -0.41 -16.69
CA LYS A 66 2.60 -0.71 -17.95
C LYS A 66 4.08 -1.03 -17.72
N LYS A 67 4.74 -0.29 -16.80
CA LYS A 67 6.16 -0.48 -16.48
C LYS A 67 6.41 -1.72 -15.62
N LEU A 68 5.54 -1.96 -14.62
CA LEU A 68 5.68 -3.07 -13.67
C LEU A 68 5.33 -4.42 -14.29
N ARG A 69 4.36 -4.45 -15.18
CA ARG A 69 3.91 -5.66 -15.85
C ARG A 69 5.05 -6.41 -16.56
N THR A 70 5.92 -5.69 -17.25
CA THR A 70 7.10 -6.27 -17.91
C THR A 70 8.20 -6.69 -16.94
N ARG A 71 8.27 -6.04 -15.76
CA ARG A 71 9.33 -6.30 -14.78
C ARG A 71 8.97 -7.42 -13.80
N TRP A 72 7.69 -7.58 -13.51
CA TRP A 72 7.17 -8.56 -12.55
C TRP A 72 6.59 -9.81 -13.18
N ASP A 73 6.59 -9.88 -14.53
CA ASP A 73 6.01 -11.00 -15.30
C ASP A 73 4.54 -11.27 -14.96
N VAL A 74 3.79 -10.20 -14.68
CA VAL A 74 2.38 -10.26 -14.32
C VAL A 74 1.54 -10.12 -15.59
N THR A 75 0.66 -11.09 -15.84
CA THR A 75 -0.10 -11.18 -17.08
C THR A 75 -1.38 -10.34 -17.04
N TYR A 76 -2.08 -10.33 -15.90
CA TYR A 76 -3.41 -9.73 -15.80
C TYR A 76 -3.43 -8.43 -14.97
N ARG A 77 -4.34 -7.53 -15.33
CA ARG A 77 -4.46 -6.24 -14.62
C ARG A 77 -5.00 -6.37 -13.21
N TRP A 78 -5.89 -7.32 -12.95
CA TRP A 78 -6.44 -7.57 -11.63
C TRP A 78 -5.37 -8.05 -10.63
N GLU A 79 -4.39 -8.83 -11.11
CA GLU A 79 -3.26 -9.28 -10.28
C GLU A 79 -2.43 -8.10 -9.78
N LEU A 80 -2.18 -7.11 -10.65
CA LEU A 80 -1.48 -5.89 -10.23
C LEU A 80 -2.25 -5.14 -9.14
N ILE A 81 -3.58 -5.03 -9.27
CA ILE A 81 -4.40 -4.39 -8.23
C ILE A 81 -4.33 -5.21 -6.93
N ALA A 82 -4.45 -6.53 -7.00
CA ALA A 82 -4.31 -7.41 -5.84
C ALA A 82 -2.93 -7.24 -5.16
N ILE A 83 -1.86 -7.22 -5.93
CA ILE A 83 -0.49 -7.00 -5.43
C ILE A 83 -0.37 -5.65 -4.72
N PHE A 84 -0.91 -4.57 -5.29
CA PHE A 84 -0.89 -3.25 -4.65
C PHE A 84 -1.71 -3.21 -3.36
N ILE A 85 -2.87 -3.86 -3.33
CA ILE A 85 -3.68 -3.98 -2.11
C ILE A 85 -2.92 -4.75 -1.03
N VAL A 86 -2.28 -5.86 -1.39
CA VAL A 86 -1.46 -6.64 -0.45
C VAL A 86 -0.34 -5.77 0.13
N PHE A 87 0.40 -5.01 -0.70
CA PHE A 87 1.43 -4.10 -0.21
C PHE A 87 0.87 -3.03 0.73
N ALA A 88 -0.28 -2.43 0.40
CA ALA A 88 -0.91 -1.40 1.23
C ALA A 88 -1.37 -1.95 2.59
N VAL A 89 -2.05 -3.10 2.59
CA VAL A 89 -2.52 -3.76 3.81
C VAL A 89 -1.35 -4.23 4.66
N THR A 90 -0.35 -4.87 4.05
CA THR A 90 0.86 -5.35 4.74
C THR A 90 1.61 -4.19 5.37
N GLY A 91 1.82 -3.09 4.64
CA GLY A 91 2.50 -1.91 5.16
C GLY A 91 1.77 -1.30 6.36
N SER A 92 0.45 -1.13 6.26
CA SER A 92 -0.39 -0.59 7.33
C SER A 92 -0.40 -1.50 8.57
N LEU A 93 -0.52 -2.81 8.37
CA LEU A 93 -0.54 -3.79 9.46
C LEU A 93 0.82 -3.89 10.15
N SER A 94 1.91 -3.95 9.39
CA SER A 94 3.27 -3.99 9.93
C SER A 94 3.61 -2.72 10.72
N ALA A 95 3.20 -1.56 10.23
CA ALA A 95 3.37 -0.29 10.93
C ALA A 95 2.61 -0.25 12.27
N ARG A 96 1.40 -0.83 12.33
CA ARG A 96 0.63 -0.94 13.58
C ARG A 96 1.26 -1.94 14.55
N LEU A 97 1.70 -3.10 14.07
CA LEU A 97 2.33 -4.14 14.89
C LEU A 97 3.68 -3.70 15.45
N SER A 98 4.40 -2.82 14.76
CA SER A 98 5.70 -2.33 15.22
C SER A 98 5.62 -1.50 16.49
N GLY A 99 4.51 -0.78 16.74
CA GLY A 99 4.34 0.06 17.93
C GLY A 99 4.48 -0.74 19.24
N PRO A 100 3.58 -1.71 19.49
CA PRO A 100 3.67 -2.56 20.68
C PRO A 100 5.01 -3.29 20.85
N LEU A 101 5.62 -3.71 19.75
CA LEU A 101 6.94 -4.37 19.79
C LEU A 101 8.06 -3.41 20.23
N MET A 102 8.02 -2.17 19.73
CA MET A 102 8.97 -1.14 20.16
C MET A 102 8.84 -0.84 21.66
N GLU A 103 7.60 -0.76 22.16
CA GLU A 103 7.31 -0.56 23.58
C GLU A 103 7.81 -1.73 24.45
N LEU A 104 7.60 -2.99 24.00
CA LEU A 104 8.08 -4.19 24.67
C LEU A 104 9.60 -4.22 24.86
N ILE A 105 10.36 -3.68 23.93
CA ILE A 105 11.83 -3.61 24.02
C ILE A 105 12.32 -2.29 24.67
N GLY A 106 11.40 -1.49 25.22
CA GLY A 106 11.71 -0.23 25.90
C GLY A 106 12.13 0.93 24.99
N LEU A 107 11.90 0.82 23.70
CA LEU A 107 12.24 1.84 22.71
C LEU A 107 11.02 2.74 22.46
N THR A 108 10.94 3.84 23.18
CA THR A 108 9.93 4.88 22.98
C THR A 108 10.53 6.13 22.36
N LYS A 109 9.69 6.97 21.73
CA LYS A 109 10.13 8.25 21.18
C LYS A 109 10.66 9.19 22.26
N GLU A 110 10.24 8.99 23.50
CA GLU A 110 10.61 9.83 24.65
C GLU A 110 11.96 9.40 25.24
N SER A 111 12.26 8.10 25.22
CA SER A 111 13.49 7.54 25.79
C SER A 111 14.67 7.48 24.82
N THR A 112 14.41 7.62 23.51
CA THR A 112 15.40 7.37 22.48
C THR A 112 15.50 8.56 21.53
N SER A 113 16.73 8.97 21.15
CA SER A 113 16.94 9.99 20.13
C SER A 113 16.25 9.60 18.82
N LEU A 114 15.57 10.56 18.16
CA LEU A 114 14.86 10.34 16.91
C LEU A 114 15.72 9.70 15.81
N TRP A 115 17.01 10.04 15.77
CA TRP A 115 17.98 9.49 14.82
C TRP A 115 18.26 8.00 15.02
N VAL A 116 18.09 7.49 16.24
CA VAL A 116 18.26 6.07 16.57
C VAL A 116 16.92 5.35 16.51
N PHE A 117 15.86 6.02 16.98
CA PHE A 117 14.50 5.45 17.00
C PHE A 117 14.01 5.03 15.62
N TRP A 118 14.14 5.89 14.60
CA TRP A 118 13.61 5.59 13.26
C TRP A 118 14.33 4.43 12.56
N PRO A 119 15.68 4.35 12.52
CA PRO A 119 16.39 3.20 11.97
C PRO A 119 16.05 1.89 12.68
N LEU A 120 16.00 1.89 14.02
CA LEU A 120 15.62 0.70 14.79
C LEU A 120 14.19 0.26 14.51
N ARG A 121 13.26 1.21 14.42
CA ARG A 121 11.87 0.92 14.06
C ARG A 121 11.77 0.28 12.68
N ILE A 122 12.49 0.78 11.69
CA ILE A 122 12.53 0.19 10.34
C ILE A 122 13.10 -1.23 10.39
N LEU A 123 14.16 -1.44 11.16
CA LEU A 123 14.78 -2.77 11.32
C LEU A 123 13.81 -3.79 11.94
N ILE A 124 12.97 -3.36 12.88
CA ILE A 124 11.97 -4.21 13.53
C ILE A 124 10.75 -4.43 12.62
N ILE A 125 10.31 -3.40 11.90
CA ILE A 125 9.22 -3.52 10.94
C ILE A 125 9.58 -4.51 9.83
N PHE A 126 10.83 -4.56 9.39
CA PHE A 126 11.26 -5.34 8.24
C PHE A 126 10.90 -6.83 8.34
N PRO A 127 11.29 -7.59 9.39
CA PRO A 127 10.92 -9.01 9.50
C PRO A 127 9.41 -9.22 9.66
N ILE A 128 8.71 -8.31 10.37
CA ILE A 128 7.26 -8.38 10.52
C ILE A 128 6.59 -8.22 9.15
N TYR A 129 7.05 -7.23 8.39
CA TYR A 129 6.57 -6.96 7.05
C TYR A 129 6.70 -8.20 6.15
N GLN A 130 7.83 -8.90 6.19
CA GLN A 130 8.09 -10.10 5.40
C GLN A 130 7.09 -11.22 5.70
N ILE A 131 6.88 -11.52 6.97
CA ILE A 131 5.94 -12.55 7.41
C ILE A 131 4.51 -12.20 6.99
N VAL A 132 4.10 -10.95 7.23
CA VAL A 132 2.75 -10.47 6.89
C VAL A 132 2.56 -10.44 5.37
N LEU A 133 3.59 -10.05 4.60
CA LEU A 133 3.53 -9.97 3.14
C LEU A 133 3.25 -11.34 2.51
N VAL A 134 3.96 -12.37 2.93
CA VAL A 134 3.76 -13.75 2.43
C VAL A 134 2.38 -14.26 2.84
N GLY A 135 1.97 -14.04 4.11
CA GLY A 135 0.66 -14.44 4.60
C GLY A 135 -0.49 -13.74 3.84
N MET A 136 -0.40 -12.43 3.64
CA MET A 136 -1.39 -11.69 2.86
C MET A 136 -1.38 -12.07 1.38
N GLY A 137 -0.21 -12.35 0.81
CA GLY A 137 -0.09 -12.88 -0.55
C GLY A 137 -0.84 -14.18 -0.72
N TRP A 138 -0.83 -15.05 0.29
CA TRP A 138 -1.61 -16.30 0.30
C TRP A 138 -3.12 -16.01 0.36
N VAL A 139 -3.57 -15.12 1.24
CA VAL A 139 -5.00 -14.75 1.37
C VAL A 139 -5.56 -14.17 0.07
N PHE A 140 -4.77 -13.36 -0.65
CA PHE A 140 -5.19 -12.73 -1.92
C PHE A 140 -4.88 -13.58 -3.16
N GLY A 141 -4.49 -14.86 -2.99
CA GLY A 141 -4.22 -15.78 -4.10
C GLY A 141 -2.97 -15.42 -4.92
N GLN A 142 -2.07 -14.60 -4.39
CA GLN A 142 -0.84 -14.13 -5.03
C GLN A 142 0.43 -14.70 -4.36
N HIS A 143 0.30 -15.84 -3.68
CA HIS A 143 1.40 -16.43 -2.91
C HIS A 143 2.66 -16.66 -3.76
N ALA A 144 2.52 -17.19 -4.97
CA ALA A 144 3.67 -17.48 -5.84
C ALA A 144 4.48 -16.21 -6.16
N PHE A 145 3.78 -15.10 -6.48
CA PHE A 145 4.41 -13.82 -6.73
C PHE A 145 5.18 -13.30 -5.50
N PHE A 146 4.51 -13.28 -4.34
CA PHE A 146 5.13 -12.75 -3.12
C PHE A 146 6.25 -13.62 -2.59
N TRP A 147 6.16 -14.94 -2.75
CA TRP A 147 7.22 -15.86 -2.40
C TRP A 147 8.49 -15.66 -3.25
N GLU A 148 8.32 -15.50 -4.57
CA GLU A 148 9.43 -15.19 -5.46
C GLU A 148 10.03 -13.80 -5.20
N PHE A 149 9.17 -12.82 -4.90
CA PHE A 149 9.59 -11.47 -4.51
C PHE A 149 10.44 -11.50 -3.24
N GLU A 150 10.00 -12.26 -2.24
CA GLU A 150 10.68 -12.45 -0.96
C GLU A 150 12.06 -13.11 -1.14
N LYS A 151 12.13 -14.19 -1.88
CA LYS A 151 13.41 -14.85 -2.20
C LYS A 151 14.39 -13.87 -2.86
N LYS A 152 13.92 -13.10 -3.84
CA LYS A 152 14.76 -12.11 -4.52
C LYS A 152 15.25 -11.01 -3.58
N MET A 153 14.44 -10.63 -2.61
CA MET A 153 14.78 -9.60 -1.64
C MET A 153 15.78 -10.14 -0.62
N LEU A 154 15.51 -11.30 -0.02
CA LEU A 154 16.38 -11.94 0.98
C LEU A 154 17.73 -12.34 0.38
N SER A 155 17.76 -12.74 -0.89
CA SER A 155 19.03 -13.08 -1.58
C SER A 155 19.99 -11.88 -1.66
N ARG A 156 19.46 -10.65 -1.71
CA ARG A 156 20.28 -9.41 -1.68
C ARG A 156 20.94 -9.18 -0.33
N PHE A 157 20.37 -9.72 0.74
CA PHE A 157 20.94 -9.71 2.08
C PHE A 157 21.81 -10.94 2.37
N GLY A 158 22.10 -11.76 1.35
CA GLY A 158 22.94 -12.96 1.47
C GLY A 158 22.22 -14.20 1.98
N ILE A 159 20.90 -14.14 2.20
CA ILE A 159 20.07 -15.26 2.62
C ILE A 159 19.58 -15.99 1.38
N LYS A 160 20.07 -17.21 1.15
CA LYS A 160 19.63 -18.09 0.05
C LYS A 160 18.54 -19.03 0.58
N LEU A 161 17.32 -18.86 0.10
CA LEU A 161 16.16 -19.72 0.33
C LEU A 161 15.84 -20.57 -0.91
#